data_743a05c6c384e76964b009e1f81026ee
#
_entry.id   743a05c6c384e76964b009e1f81026ee
#
_cell.length_a   1.000
_cell.length_b   1.000
_cell.length_c   1.000
_cell.angle_alpha   90.00
_cell.angle_beta   90.00
_cell.angle_gamma   90.00
#
_symmetry.space_group_name_H-M   'P 1'
#
loop_
_entity.id
_entity.type
_entity.pdbx_description
1 polymer ?
#
loop_
_entity_poly.entity_id
_entity_poly.type
_entity_poly.pdbx_seq_one_letter_code
_entity_poly.pdbx_strand_id
1 'polypeptide(L)'
;MLFTQSVLSQSVGYEMRTNDKSYIAVTYKGFELRHRSDDLENRFTYRHNFWKASSKLYLSVPLHYKIEKNEPTLEPRLIYKFPKFKLWIQKEFWYNSNKNGAIAIDYPYKDFTYRVGWDTSNTFRFRLKYKF
;
A
#
# COMPACT_ATOMS: atom_id res chain seq x y z
N MET A 1 -22.04 11.05 13.30
CA MET A 1 -21.45 11.55 12.06
C MET A 1 -20.98 10.42 11.18
N LEU A 2 -21.88 9.97 10.35
CA LEU A 2 -21.60 8.79 9.54
C LEU A 2 -20.51 9.02 8.52
N PHE A 3 -20.52 10.19 7.90
CA PHE A 3 -19.51 10.53 6.92
C PHE A 3 -18.11 10.57 7.51
N THR A 4 -17.99 10.91 8.79
CA THR A 4 -16.70 10.92 9.46
C THR A 4 -16.09 9.53 9.53
N GLN A 5 -16.90 8.51 9.71
CA GLN A 5 -16.38 7.14 9.75
C GLN A 5 -15.81 6.71 8.41
N SER A 6 -16.45 7.07 7.31
CA SER A 6 -15.93 6.75 5.99
C SER A 6 -14.66 7.54 5.68
N VAL A 7 -14.54 8.77 6.15
CA VAL A 7 -13.36 9.59 6.00
C VAL A 7 -12.25 9.14 6.94
N LEU A 8 -12.63 8.66 8.12
CA LEU A 8 -11.70 8.21 9.16
C LEU A 8 -11.32 6.74 9.03
N SER A 9 -11.32 6.19 7.83
CA SER A 9 -11.03 4.78 7.65
C SER A 9 -9.74 4.42 8.39
N GLN A 10 -9.88 3.48 9.30
CA GLN A 10 -8.79 2.94 10.09
C GLN A 10 -8.60 1.49 9.72
N SER A 11 -7.38 1.07 9.65
CA SER A 11 -7.10 -0.32 9.35
C SER A 11 -5.77 -0.75 9.94
N VAL A 12 -5.66 -2.04 10.20
CA VAL A 12 -4.40 -2.69 10.54
C VAL A 12 -4.15 -3.77 9.50
N GLY A 13 -2.93 -3.87 9.05
CA GLY A 13 -2.56 -4.86 8.04
C GLY A 13 -1.31 -5.61 8.45
N TYR A 14 -1.25 -6.86 8.01
CA TYR A 14 -0.07 -7.69 8.15
C TYR A 14 0.32 -8.20 6.76
N GLU A 15 1.58 -8.03 6.42
CA GLU A 15 2.10 -8.45 5.12
C GLU A 15 3.27 -9.40 5.31
N MET A 16 3.23 -10.52 4.62
CA MET A 16 4.35 -11.48 4.53
C MET A 16 4.90 -11.47 3.11
N ARG A 17 6.20 -11.63 3.01
CA ARG A 17 6.89 -11.73 1.72
C ARG A 17 7.75 -12.98 1.68
N THR A 18 7.97 -13.51 0.49
CA THR A 18 8.78 -14.72 0.30
C THR A 18 10.26 -14.51 0.58
N ASN A 19 10.70 -13.26 0.77
CA ASN A 19 12.07 -12.94 1.19
C ASN A 19 12.24 -12.90 2.72
N ASP A 20 11.31 -13.50 3.47
CA ASP A 20 11.30 -13.57 4.93
C ASP A 20 11.07 -12.25 5.64
N LYS A 21 10.70 -11.21 4.92
CA LYS A 21 10.32 -9.94 5.50
C LYS A 21 8.83 -9.91 5.77
N SER A 22 8.47 -9.41 6.93
CA SER A 22 7.06 -9.19 7.27
C SER A 22 6.88 -7.79 7.83
N TYR A 23 5.66 -7.29 7.71
CA TYR A 23 5.35 -5.91 8.05
C TYR A 23 4.02 -5.84 8.77
N ILE A 24 3.95 -4.95 9.73
CA ILE A 24 2.67 -4.50 10.31
C ILE A 24 2.46 -3.06 9.88
N ALA A 25 1.25 -2.73 9.48
CA ALA A 25 0.89 -1.39 9.07
C ALA A 25 -0.40 -0.95 9.73
N VAL A 26 -0.43 0.28 10.21
CA VAL A 26 -1.63 0.92 10.73
C VAL A 26 -1.93 2.12 9.86
N THR A 27 -3.16 2.23 9.41
CA THR A 27 -3.59 3.30 8.51
C THR A 27 -4.69 4.13 9.19
N TYR A 28 -4.57 5.43 9.06
CA TYR A 28 -5.56 6.37 9.56
C TYR A 28 -5.62 7.60 8.65
N LYS A 29 -6.79 7.88 8.08
CA LYS A 29 -7.02 9.09 7.26
C LYS A 29 -5.99 9.28 6.14
N GLY A 30 -5.63 8.24 5.45
CA GLY A 30 -4.66 8.35 4.36
C GLY A 30 -3.20 8.27 4.79
N PHE A 31 -2.94 8.31 6.09
CA PHE A 31 -1.60 8.11 6.62
C PHE A 31 -1.41 6.65 7.01
N GLU A 32 -0.24 6.13 6.75
CA GLU A 32 0.12 4.77 7.13
C GLU A 32 1.48 4.78 7.81
N LEU A 33 1.56 4.11 8.94
CA LEU A 33 2.83 3.79 9.58
C LEU A 33 3.06 2.30 9.43
N ARG A 34 4.18 1.94 8.83
CA ARG A 34 4.54 0.54 8.59
C ARG A 34 5.84 0.22 9.31
N HIS A 35 5.83 -0.90 10.01
CA HIS A 35 6.98 -1.41 10.74
C HIS A 35 7.36 -2.79 10.22
N ARG A 36 8.65 -2.98 9.96
CA ARG A 36 9.17 -4.28 9.56
C ARG A 36 9.54 -5.09 10.80
N SER A 37 9.22 -6.38 10.76
CA SER A 37 9.34 -7.26 11.92
C SER A 37 10.76 -7.44 12.46
N ASP A 38 11.77 -7.14 11.66
CA ASP A 38 13.17 -7.21 12.11
C ASP A 38 13.71 -5.89 12.65
N ASP A 39 12.83 -4.93 12.90
CA ASP A 39 13.13 -3.59 13.42
C ASP A 39 14.07 -2.75 12.54
N LEU A 40 14.31 -3.18 11.31
CA LEU A 40 15.25 -2.49 10.44
C LEU A 40 14.62 -1.38 9.60
N GLU A 41 13.30 -1.29 9.56
CA GLU A 41 12.66 -0.27 8.74
C GLU A 41 11.31 0.14 9.29
N ASN A 42 11.17 1.43 9.54
CA ASN A 42 9.87 2.07 9.76
C ASN A 42 9.61 3.02 8.61
N ARG A 43 8.39 3.01 8.09
CA ARG A 43 8.01 3.83 6.97
C ARG A 43 6.71 4.55 7.24
N PHE A 44 6.75 5.85 7.07
CA PHE A 44 5.56 6.69 7.09
C PHE A 44 5.09 6.92 5.66
N THR A 45 3.81 6.79 5.40
CA THR A 45 3.24 6.95 4.07
C THR A 45 2.04 7.86 4.12
N TYR A 46 1.97 8.79 3.17
CA TYR A 46 0.76 9.54 2.89
C TYR A 46 0.26 9.14 1.51
N ARG A 47 -1.02 8.74 1.44
CA ARG A 47 -1.64 8.32 0.20
C ARG A 47 -2.60 9.39 -0.28
N HIS A 48 -2.50 9.70 -1.57
CA HIS A 48 -3.36 10.67 -2.20
C HIS A 48 -3.76 10.15 -3.58
N ASN A 49 -5.05 10.21 -3.88
CA ASN A 49 -5.53 9.91 -5.22
C ASN A 49 -5.30 11.14 -6.08
N PHE A 50 -4.32 11.06 -6.94
CA PHE A 50 -3.86 12.20 -7.73
C PHE A 50 -4.76 12.48 -8.92
N TRP A 51 -5.25 11.45 -9.57
CA TRP A 51 -6.01 11.59 -10.80
C TRP A 51 -6.98 10.43 -10.97
N LYS A 52 -8.17 10.75 -11.48
CA LYS A 52 -9.19 9.76 -11.80
C LYS A 52 -9.59 9.91 -13.25
N ALA A 53 -9.38 8.89 -14.08
CA ALA A 53 -9.92 8.85 -15.43
C ALA A 53 -11.41 8.51 -15.41
N SER A 54 -11.83 7.69 -14.45
CA SER A 54 -13.21 7.28 -14.27
C SER A 54 -13.41 6.80 -12.84
N SER A 55 -14.60 6.33 -12.50
CA SER A 55 -14.84 5.71 -11.20
C SER A 55 -14.06 4.41 -11.01
N LYS A 56 -13.55 3.83 -12.10
CA LYS A 56 -12.85 2.54 -12.08
C LYS A 56 -11.35 2.66 -12.20
N LEU A 57 -10.86 3.67 -12.91
CA LEU A 57 -9.42 3.83 -13.17
C LEU A 57 -8.91 5.10 -12.52
N TYR A 58 -7.94 4.98 -11.66
CA TYR A 58 -7.36 6.13 -10.99
C TYR A 58 -5.89 5.92 -10.67
N LEU A 59 -5.20 7.03 -10.46
CA LEU A 59 -3.79 7.09 -10.08
C LEU A 59 -3.69 7.51 -8.63
N SER A 60 -3.07 6.69 -7.84
CA SER A 60 -2.70 7.01 -6.46
C SER A 60 -1.20 7.25 -6.39
N VAL A 61 -0.78 8.25 -5.64
CA VAL A 61 0.64 8.57 -5.52
C VAL A 61 1.02 8.56 -4.04
N PRO A 62 1.33 7.39 -3.48
CA PRO A 62 1.84 7.32 -2.12
C PRO A 62 3.20 7.99 -2.01
N LEU A 63 3.33 8.83 -1.00
CA LEU A 63 4.60 9.41 -0.60
C LEU A 63 5.10 8.67 0.63
N HIS A 64 6.26 8.09 0.53
CA HIS A 64 6.87 7.33 1.62
C HIS A 64 8.06 8.08 2.19
N TYR A 65 8.24 7.94 3.48
CA TYR A 65 9.45 8.37 4.15
C TYR A 65 9.98 7.22 5.00
N LYS A 66 11.15 6.72 4.64
CA LYS A 66 11.83 5.66 5.38
C LYS A 66 12.64 6.29 6.49
N ILE A 67 12.19 6.12 7.73
CA ILE A 67 12.67 6.90 8.87
C ILE A 67 14.15 6.66 9.14
N GLU A 68 14.57 5.40 9.24
CA GLU A 68 15.95 5.06 9.57
C GLU A 68 16.95 5.47 8.50
N LYS A 69 16.52 5.46 7.25
CA LYS A 69 17.36 5.83 6.12
C LYS A 69 17.28 7.29 5.76
N ASN A 70 16.36 8.03 6.37
CA ASN A 70 16.07 9.42 6.01
C ASN A 70 15.85 9.56 4.50
N GLU A 71 15.02 8.70 3.93
CA GLU A 71 14.87 8.57 2.48
C GLU A 71 13.42 8.74 2.06
N PRO A 72 13.09 9.82 1.34
CA PRO A 72 11.78 9.96 0.72
C PRO A 72 11.71 9.13 -0.56
N THR A 73 10.56 8.52 -0.81
CA THR A 73 10.28 7.82 -2.05
C THR A 73 8.87 8.15 -2.53
N LEU A 74 8.68 8.07 -3.83
CA LEU A 74 7.42 8.29 -4.49
C LEU A 74 7.06 7.02 -5.26
N GLU A 75 5.83 6.52 -5.05
CA GLU A 75 5.46 5.23 -5.62
C GLU A 75 4.12 5.32 -6.35
N PRO A 76 4.09 5.92 -7.55
CA PRO A 76 2.85 6.00 -8.32
C PRO A 76 2.25 4.63 -8.54
N ARG A 77 0.96 4.55 -8.34
CA ARG A 77 0.20 3.32 -8.43
C ARG A 77 -1.02 3.54 -9.30
N LEU A 78 -1.10 2.84 -10.41
CA LEU A 78 -2.26 2.84 -11.27
C LEU A 78 -3.18 1.71 -10.83
N ILE A 79 -4.43 2.04 -10.55
CA ILE A 79 -5.39 1.13 -9.96
C ILE A 79 -6.61 1.03 -10.86
N TYR A 80 -7.01 -0.21 -11.17
CA TYR A 80 -8.26 -0.48 -11.86
C TYR A 80 -9.19 -1.28 -10.96
N LYS A 81 -10.41 -0.78 -10.78
CA LYS A 81 -11.44 -1.45 -9.98
C LYS A 81 -12.28 -2.35 -10.83
N PHE A 82 -12.20 -3.65 -10.58
CA PHE A 82 -13.18 -4.63 -11.06
C PHE A 82 -14.31 -4.76 -10.05
N PRO A 83 -15.43 -5.40 -10.40
CA PRO A 83 -16.57 -5.52 -9.48
C PRO A 83 -16.22 -6.19 -8.13
N LYS A 84 -15.29 -7.13 -8.12
CA LYS A 84 -14.98 -7.90 -6.91
C LYS A 84 -13.56 -7.71 -6.39
N PHE A 85 -12.69 -7.05 -7.15
CA PHE A 85 -11.31 -6.88 -6.75
C PHE A 85 -10.69 -5.66 -7.42
N LYS A 86 -9.52 -5.27 -6.97
CA LYS A 86 -8.73 -4.21 -7.59
C LYS A 86 -7.43 -4.80 -8.11
N LEU A 87 -7.07 -4.41 -9.31
CA LEU A 87 -5.77 -4.69 -9.89
C LEU A 87 -4.95 -3.41 -9.87
N TRP A 88 -3.70 -3.49 -9.45
CA TRP A 88 -2.85 -2.32 -9.50
C TRP A 88 -1.42 -2.68 -9.86
N ILE A 89 -0.77 -1.70 -10.48
CA ILE A 89 0.65 -1.74 -10.78
C ILE A 89 1.29 -0.50 -10.18
N GLN A 90 2.51 -0.61 -9.74
CA GLN A 90 3.23 0.50 -9.16
C GLN A 90 4.70 0.45 -9.53
N LYS A 91 5.35 1.61 -9.45
CA LYS A 91 6.79 1.73 -9.59
C LYS A 91 7.31 2.72 -8.59
N GLU A 92 8.39 2.39 -7.91
CA GLU A 92 9.07 3.28 -6.99
C GLU A 92 10.01 4.19 -7.75
N PHE A 93 9.90 5.48 -7.50
CA PHE A 93 10.76 6.50 -8.07
C PHE A 93 11.41 7.30 -6.94
N TRP A 94 12.32 8.15 -7.33
CA TRP A 94 12.92 9.11 -6.44
C TRP A 94 14.01 8.49 -5.60
N TYR A 95 14.95 9.30 -5.27
CA TYR A 95 16.02 9.06 -4.35
C TYR A 95 16.62 7.66 -4.49
N ASN A 96 17.85 7.56 -4.81
CA ASN A 96 18.50 6.27 -4.95
C ASN A 96 17.88 5.30 -5.96
N SER A 97 16.87 5.74 -6.65
CA SER A 97 16.21 5.07 -7.78
C SER A 97 16.18 3.55 -7.66
N ASN A 98 15.73 3.06 -6.55
CA ASN A 98 15.43 1.66 -6.45
C ASN A 98 14.23 1.40 -7.36
N LYS A 99 14.50 0.84 -8.51
CA LYS A 99 13.53 0.75 -9.61
C LYS A 99 12.58 -0.41 -9.43
N ASN A 100 12.12 -0.65 -8.23
CA ASN A 100 11.21 -1.75 -7.95
C ASN A 100 9.82 -1.41 -8.47
N GLY A 101 9.32 -2.28 -9.31
CA GLY A 101 7.92 -2.30 -9.69
C GLY A 101 7.19 -3.42 -8.99
N ALA A 102 5.89 -3.31 -8.92
CA ALA A 102 5.06 -4.36 -8.36
C ALA A 102 3.70 -4.38 -9.05
N ILE A 103 3.09 -5.56 -9.04
CA ILE A 103 1.72 -5.76 -9.49
C ILE A 103 1.00 -6.55 -8.41
N ALA A 104 -0.24 -6.21 -8.14
CA ALA A 104 -1.01 -6.92 -7.13
C ALA A 104 -2.50 -6.88 -7.39
N ILE A 105 -3.19 -7.80 -6.75
CA ILE A 105 -4.63 -7.86 -6.72
C ILE A 105 -5.06 -7.73 -5.27
N ASP A 106 -5.99 -6.81 -5.01
CA ASP A 106 -6.63 -6.63 -3.72
C ASP A 106 -8.05 -7.14 -3.81
N TYR A 107 -8.39 -8.12 -2.98
CA TYR A 107 -9.72 -8.71 -2.92
C TYR A 107 -10.37 -8.33 -1.59
N PRO A 108 -11.35 -7.41 -1.60
CA PRO A 108 -12.07 -7.06 -0.38
C PRO A 108 -13.16 -8.09 -0.08
N TYR A 109 -13.29 -8.45 1.18
CA TYR A 109 -14.37 -9.30 1.66
C TYR A 109 -14.77 -8.85 3.05
N LYS A 110 -15.96 -8.28 3.19
CA LYS A 110 -16.44 -7.66 4.43
C LYS A 110 -15.44 -6.59 4.91
N ASP A 111 -14.95 -6.70 6.12
CA ASP A 111 -13.97 -5.75 6.67
C ASP A 111 -12.52 -6.13 6.38
N PHE A 112 -12.32 -7.22 5.65
CA PHE A 112 -10.98 -7.69 5.31
C PHE A 112 -10.65 -7.37 3.85
N THR A 113 -9.38 -7.15 3.60
CA THR A 113 -8.84 -7.07 2.25
C THR A 113 -7.63 -8.01 2.17
N TYR A 114 -7.68 -8.90 1.20
CA TYR A 114 -6.59 -9.84 0.92
C TYR A 114 -5.81 -9.32 -0.27
N ARG A 115 -4.51 -9.30 -0.15
CA ARG A 115 -3.63 -8.89 -1.24
C ARG A 115 -2.69 -10.02 -1.61
N VAL A 116 -2.56 -10.24 -2.91
CA VAL A 116 -1.51 -11.08 -3.48
C VAL A 116 -0.78 -10.24 -4.51
N GLY A 117 0.51 -10.13 -4.37
CA GLY A 117 1.32 -9.32 -5.26
C GLY A 117 2.66 -9.96 -5.57
N TRP A 118 3.29 -9.42 -6.58
CA TRP A 118 4.62 -9.80 -7.02
C TRP A 118 5.40 -8.55 -7.38
N ASP A 119 6.66 -8.53 -7.02
CA ASP A 119 7.52 -7.40 -7.36
C ASP A 119 8.73 -7.82 -8.18
N THR A 120 9.42 -6.82 -8.74
CA THR A 120 10.53 -7.04 -9.67
C THR A 120 11.78 -7.63 -9.02
N SER A 121 11.81 -7.71 -7.70
CA SER A 121 12.87 -8.46 -7.00
C SER A 121 12.50 -9.94 -6.83
N ASN A 122 11.53 -10.42 -7.59
CA ASN A 122 11.05 -11.80 -7.59
C ASN A 122 10.51 -12.23 -6.22
N THR A 123 9.81 -11.32 -5.57
CA THR A 123 9.22 -11.54 -4.25
C THR A 123 7.71 -11.54 -4.35
N PHE A 124 7.08 -12.56 -3.82
CA PHE A 124 5.63 -12.58 -3.66
C PHE A 124 5.26 -11.94 -2.33
N ARG A 125 4.14 -11.22 -2.34
CA ARG A 125 3.62 -10.50 -1.18
C ARG A 125 2.22 -10.98 -0.88
N PHE A 126 1.94 -11.22 0.38
CA PHE A 126 0.62 -11.61 0.86
C PHE A 126 0.25 -10.67 1.99
N ARG A 127 -0.88 -10.01 1.88
CA ARG A 127 -1.31 -9.06 2.87
C ARG A 127 -2.74 -9.34 3.31
N LEU A 128 -2.97 -9.29 4.61
CA LEU A 128 -4.28 -9.27 5.19
C LEU A 128 -4.46 -7.93 5.89
N LYS A 129 -5.52 -7.23 5.55
CA LYS A 129 -5.84 -5.94 6.11
C LYS A 129 -7.23 -5.99 6.72
N TYR A 130 -7.35 -5.51 7.92
CA TYR A 130 -8.63 -5.42 8.62
C TYR A 130 -8.99 -3.94 8.81
N LYS A 131 -10.20 -3.58 8.40
CA LYS A 131 -10.75 -2.24 8.53
C LYS A 131 -11.71 -2.20 9.71
N PHE A 132 -11.52 -1.24 10.59
CA PHE A 132 -12.36 -1.07 11.77
C PHE A 132 -12.77 0.37 12.03
#